data_2d362d5ab26575abf61688d08268d6ed
#
_entry.id   2d362d5ab26575abf61688d08268d6ed
#
_cell.length_a   1.000
_cell.length_b   1.000
_cell.length_c   1.000
_cell.angle_alpha   90.00
_cell.angle_beta   90.00
_cell.angle_gamma   90.00
#
_symmetry.space_group_name_H-M   'P 1'
#
loop_
_entity.id
_entity.type
_entity.pdbx_description
1 polymer ?
#
loop_
_entity_poly.entity_id
_entity_poly.type
_entity_poly.pdbx_seq_one_letter_code
_entity_poly.pdbx_strand_id
1 'polypeptide(L)'
;MINRVILVGRLTRDPELRKTQNGTSVVSFSLAVNRRVQTPGQPDADFINCVAWNRLADLMCQYLHRGSLIGVEGRIQTRNYDNNQGQRVYVTEVVADNVQFLEPKNAAHSSQPSNPYPQAPADPYGQPAPMQSAQDPFGADFDTSDTLDIASDDLPF
;
A
#
# COMPACT_ATOMS: atom_id res chain seq x y z
N MET A 1 -30.20 -11.75 -1.69
CA MET A 1 -28.99 -12.01 -2.47
C MET A 1 -27.95 -10.96 -2.11
N ILE A 2 -26.69 -11.35 -1.93
CA ILE A 2 -25.59 -10.45 -1.57
C ILE A 2 -24.60 -10.45 -2.72
N ASN A 3 -24.19 -9.24 -3.17
CA ASN A 3 -23.12 -9.04 -4.14
C ASN A 3 -22.24 -7.89 -3.61
N ARG A 4 -21.24 -8.23 -2.83
CA ARG A 4 -20.33 -7.29 -2.18
C ARG A 4 -18.90 -7.79 -2.29
N VAL A 5 -17.99 -6.89 -2.60
CA VAL A 5 -16.55 -7.16 -2.72
C VAL A 5 -15.79 -6.12 -1.93
N ILE A 6 -14.82 -6.57 -1.15
CA ILE A 6 -13.89 -5.71 -0.42
C ILE A 6 -12.47 -6.17 -0.79
N LEU A 7 -11.68 -5.27 -1.35
CA LEU A 7 -10.32 -5.52 -1.81
C LEU A 7 -9.37 -4.50 -1.22
N VAL A 8 -8.20 -4.94 -0.81
CA VAL A 8 -7.07 -4.06 -0.47
C VAL A 8 -5.91 -4.44 -1.36
N GLY A 9 -5.35 -3.46 -2.09
CA GLY A 9 -4.27 -3.73 -3.03
C GLY A 9 -3.64 -2.45 -3.56
N ARG A 10 -2.68 -2.63 -4.49
CA ARG A 10 -1.96 -1.52 -5.11
C ARG A 10 -2.40 -1.32 -6.56
N LEU A 11 -2.47 -0.06 -6.99
CA LEU A 11 -2.69 0.28 -8.38
C LEU A 11 -1.53 -0.18 -9.26
N THR A 12 -1.83 -0.86 -10.37
CA THR A 12 -0.81 -1.35 -11.31
C THR A 12 -0.31 -0.29 -12.29
N ARG A 13 -1.12 0.75 -12.50
CA ARG A 13 -0.86 1.90 -13.39
C ARG A 13 -1.58 3.14 -12.87
N ASP A 14 -1.21 4.29 -13.41
CA ASP A 14 -1.90 5.54 -13.12
C ASP A 14 -3.36 5.46 -13.59
N PRO A 15 -4.33 5.96 -12.81
CA PRO A 15 -5.72 5.99 -13.21
C PRO A 15 -5.95 7.06 -14.26
N GLU A 16 -6.49 6.66 -15.43
CA GLU A 16 -6.80 7.56 -16.53
C GLU A 16 -8.30 7.88 -16.54
N LEU A 17 -8.62 9.17 -16.42
CA LEU A 17 -9.99 9.64 -16.51
C LEU A 17 -10.48 9.58 -17.97
N ARG A 18 -11.62 8.96 -18.18
CA ARG A 18 -12.34 8.97 -19.44
C ARG A 18 -13.72 9.55 -19.24
N LYS A 19 -14.27 10.13 -20.27
CA LYS A 19 -15.67 10.56 -20.28
C LYS A 19 -16.47 9.73 -21.27
N THR A 20 -17.63 9.29 -20.82
CA THR A 20 -18.60 8.64 -21.71
C THR A 20 -19.24 9.67 -22.64
N GLN A 21 -19.98 9.21 -23.65
CA GLN A 21 -20.73 10.09 -24.57
C GLN A 21 -21.70 11.04 -23.83
N ASN A 22 -22.18 10.63 -22.69
CA ASN A 22 -23.08 11.42 -21.82
C ASN A 22 -22.33 12.36 -20.86
N GLY A 23 -21.00 12.51 -20.99
CA GLY A 23 -20.19 13.37 -20.14
C GLY A 23 -19.87 12.80 -18.75
N THR A 24 -20.26 11.57 -18.46
CA THR A 24 -20.01 10.91 -17.16
C THR A 24 -18.54 10.52 -17.05
N SER A 25 -17.89 10.91 -15.95
CA SER A 25 -16.53 10.50 -15.63
C SER A 25 -16.47 9.00 -15.30
N VAL A 26 -15.49 8.31 -15.88
CA VAL A 26 -15.22 6.89 -15.61
C VAL A 26 -13.72 6.64 -15.60
N VAL A 27 -13.27 5.80 -14.69
CA VAL A 27 -11.89 5.31 -14.66
C VAL A 27 -11.89 3.80 -14.57
N SER A 28 -11.10 3.15 -15.43
CA SER A 28 -10.83 1.72 -15.38
C SER A 28 -9.41 1.51 -14.85
N PHE A 29 -9.28 0.72 -13.80
CA PHE A 29 -8.00 0.46 -13.16
C PHE A 29 -7.85 -1.03 -12.82
N SER A 30 -6.63 -1.48 -12.63
CA SER A 30 -6.32 -2.83 -12.19
C SER A 30 -5.64 -2.78 -10.83
N LEU A 31 -6.12 -3.60 -9.92
CA LEU A 31 -5.65 -3.69 -8.55
C LEU A 31 -4.83 -4.98 -8.39
N ALA A 32 -3.58 -4.86 -7.93
CA ALA A 32 -2.77 -5.99 -7.52
C ALA A 32 -3.06 -6.32 -6.05
N VAL A 33 -3.67 -7.47 -5.82
CA VAL A 33 -4.02 -7.99 -4.49
C VAL A 33 -3.12 -9.16 -4.17
N ASN A 34 -2.30 -9.04 -3.13
CA ASN A 34 -1.37 -10.10 -2.74
C ASN A 34 -2.12 -11.36 -2.29
N ARG A 35 -1.63 -12.51 -2.72
CA ARG A 35 -2.14 -13.81 -2.27
C ARG A 35 -1.68 -14.10 -0.85
N ARG A 36 -2.54 -14.72 -0.07
CA ARG A 36 -2.21 -15.14 1.30
C ARG A 36 -1.15 -16.24 1.33
N VAL A 37 -1.18 -17.13 0.35
CA VAL A 37 -0.26 -18.26 0.22
C VAL A 37 0.54 -18.07 -1.06
N GLN A 38 1.85 -18.04 -0.92
CA GLN A 38 2.77 -18.00 -2.05
C GLN A 38 3.11 -19.42 -2.47
N THR A 39 2.91 -19.73 -3.73
CA THR A 39 3.25 -21.03 -4.30
C THR A 39 4.40 -20.84 -5.29
N PRO A 40 5.53 -21.57 -5.14
CA PRO A 40 6.64 -21.48 -6.08
C PRO A 40 6.17 -21.65 -7.54
N GLY A 41 6.56 -20.71 -8.41
CA GLY A 41 6.20 -20.71 -9.82
C GLY A 41 4.84 -20.12 -10.17
N GLN A 42 4.09 -19.59 -9.19
CA GLN A 42 2.87 -18.83 -9.43
C GLN A 42 3.03 -17.35 -9.09
N PRO A 43 2.23 -16.44 -9.70
CA PRO A 43 2.24 -15.03 -9.34
C PRO A 43 1.88 -14.79 -7.87
N ASP A 44 2.57 -13.87 -7.22
CA ASP A 44 2.33 -13.52 -5.81
C ASP A 44 1.08 -12.66 -5.60
N ALA A 45 0.50 -12.14 -6.67
CA ALA A 45 -0.67 -11.29 -6.64
C ALA A 45 -1.69 -11.66 -7.71
N ASP A 46 -2.95 -11.42 -7.40
CA ASP A 46 -4.06 -11.46 -8.34
C ASP A 46 -4.33 -10.05 -8.87
N PHE A 47 -4.55 -9.95 -10.19
CA PHE A 47 -4.84 -8.69 -10.85
C PHE A 47 -6.34 -8.59 -11.14
N ILE A 48 -7.02 -7.68 -10.44
CA ILE A 48 -8.47 -7.54 -10.49
C ILE A 48 -8.83 -6.24 -11.20
N ASN A 49 -9.62 -6.36 -12.27
CA ASN A 49 -10.11 -5.21 -13.00
C ASN A 49 -11.27 -4.55 -12.27
N CYS A 50 -11.16 -3.24 -12.08
CA CYS A 50 -12.13 -2.41 -11.37
C CYS A 50 -12.52 -1.21 -12.21
N VAL A 51 -13.72 -0.69 -11.96
CA VAL A 51 -14.25 0.53 -12.60
C VAL A 51 -14.85 1.42 -11.52
N ALA A 52 -14.51 2.71 -11.57
CA ALA A 52 -15.13 3.74 -10.74
C ALA A 52 -15.79 4.81 -11.62
N TRP A 53 -16.86 5.41 -11.09
CA TRP A 53 -17.72 6.34 -11.81
C TRP A 53 -17.84 7.69 -11.10
N ASN A 54 -18.19 8.72 -11.87
CA ASN A 54 -18.52 10.06 -11.39
C ASN A 54 -17.41 10.66 -10.52
N ARG A 55 -17.78 11.26 -9.39
CA ARG A 55 -16.88 11.92 -8.45
C ARG A 55 -15.77 10.99 -7.93
N LEU A 56 -16.05 9.70 -7.79
CA LEU A 56 -15.05 8.74 -7.35
C LEU A 56 -13.92 8.59 -8.39
N ALA A 57 -14.27 8.56 -9.67
CA ALA A 57 -13.31 8.55 -10.77
C ALA A 57 -12.44 9.80 -10.78
N ASP A 58 -13.04 10.99 -10.58
CA ASP A 58 -12.32 12.27 -10.55
C ASP A 58 -11.33 12.31 -9.37
N LEU A 59 -11.75 11.89 -8.17
CA LEU A 59 -10.90 11.84 -6.98
C LEU A 59 -9.73 10.87 -7.14
N MET A 60 -9.97 9.70 -7.73
CA MET A 60 -8.92 8.71 -7.98
C MET A 60 -7.85 9.26 -8.91
N CYS A 61 -8.25 9.91 -10.01
CA CYS A 61 -7.30 10.47 -10.96
C CYS A 61 -6.53 11.69 -10.41
N GLN A 62 -7.10 12.39 -9.45
CA GLN A 62 -6.46 13.57 -8.83
C GLN A 62 -5.41 13.19 -7.79
N TYR A 63 -5.63 12.13 -7.02
CA TYR A 63 -4.84 11.82 -5.82
C TYR A 63 -4.07 10.51 -5.88
N LEU A 64 -4.38 9.60 -6.81
CA LEU A 64 -3.76 8.28 -6.88
C LEU A 64 -2.83 8.18 -8.09
N HIS A 65 -1.81 7.35 -7.91
CA HIS A 65 -0.80 7.04 -8.93
C HIS A 65 -0.47 5.54 -8.90
N ARG A 66 0.31 5.09 -9.85
CA ARG A 66 0.82 3.73 -9.88
C ARG A 66 1.51 3.38 -8.56
N GLY A 67 1.15 2.23 -7.98
CA GLY A 67 1.68 1.73 -6.71
C GLY A 67 0.90 2.17 -5.48
N SER A 68 0.00 3.17 -5.58
CA SER A 68 -0.82 3.62 -4.45
C SER A 68 -1.61 2.48 -3.83
N LEU A 69 -1.56 2.39 -2.50
CA LEU A 69 -2.31 1.40 -1.72
C LEU A 69 -3.71 1.94 -1.45
N ILE A 70 -4.71 1.17 -1.87
CA ILE A 70 -6.12 1.55 -1.72
C ILE A 70 -6.97 0.38 -1.22
N GLY A 71 -8.04 0.71 -0.50
CA GLY A 71 -9.15 -0.18 -0.19
C GLY A 71 -10.32 0.12 -1.13
N VAL A 72 -10.86 -0.90 -1.78
CA VAL A 72 -12.00 -0.80 -2.69
C VAL A 72 -13.15 -1.61 -2.11
N GLU A 73 -14.31 -0.97 -1.98
CA GLU A 73 -15.57 -1.60 -1.68
C GLU A 73 -16.51 -1.44 -2.87
N GLY A 74 -17.15 -2.52 -3.29
CA GLY A 74 -18.01 -2.50 -4.46
C GLY A 74 -18.76 -3.82 -4.69
N ARG A 75 -19.13 -4.06 -5.94
CA ARG A 75 -19.84 -5.26 -6.37
C ARG A 75 -19.25 -5.82 -7.66
N ILE A 76 -19.38 -7.13 -7.86
CA ILE A 76 -19.03 -7.77 -9.13
C ILE A 76 -20.10 -7.44 -10.17
N GLN A 77 -19.65 -7.08 -11.35
CA GLN A 77 -20.49 -6.90 -12.52
C GLN A 77 -19.89 -7.68 -13.71
N THR A 78 -20.76 -8.38 -14.44
CA THR A 78 -20.39 -9.02 -15.70
C THR A 78 -21.05 -8.25 -16.84
N ARG A 79 -20.30 -8.05 -17.92
CA ARG A 79 -20.82 -7.50 -19.19
C ARG A 79 -20.25 -8.29 -20.35
N ASN A 80 -20.93 -8.24 -21.46
CA ASN A 80 -20.42 -8.82 -22.70
C ASN A 80 -20.46 -7.78 -23.82
N TYR A 81 -19.57 -7.92 -24.78
CA TYR A 81 -19.56 -7.15 -26.02
C TYR A 81 -18.99 -8.02 -27.15
N ASP A 82 -19.39 -7.72 -28.36
CA ASP A 82 -18.84 -8.38 -29.52
C ASP A 82 -17.57 -7.62 -29.98
N ASN A 83 -16.46 -8.37 -30.11
CA ASN A 83 -15.22 -7.78 -30.61
C ASN A 83 -15.29 -7.53 -32.13
N ASN A 84 -14.26 -6.88 -32.69
CA ASN A 84 -14.18 -6.59 -34.12
C ASN A 84 -14.19 -7.85 -35.03
N GLN A 85 -14.04 -9.03 -34.46
CA GLN A 85 -14.07 -10.33 -35.12
C GLN A 85 -15.44 -11.04 -34.98
N GLY A 86 -16.43 -10.37 -34.37
CA GLY A 86 -17.76 -10.94 -34.13
C GLY A 86 -17.82 -11.96 -33.00
N GLN A 87 -16.76 -12.10 -32.19
CA GLN A 87 -16.73 -13.01 -31.05
C GLN A 87 -17.25 -12.30 -29.81
N ARG A 88 -18.10 -12.99 -29.04
CA ARG A 88 -18.64 -12.49 -27.80
C ARG A 88 -17.60 -12.60 -26.68
N VAL A 89 -17.19 -11.46 -26.13
CA VAL A 89 -16.23 -11.36 -25.01
C VAL A 89 -17.00 -11.08 -23.73
N TYR A 90 -16.76 -11.90 -22.71
CA TYR A 90 -17.32 -11.72 -21.37
C TYR A 90 -16.27 -11.03 -20.50
N VAL A 91 -16.65 -9.95 -19.86
CA VAL A 91 -15.81 -9.20 -18.94
C VAL A 91 -16.42 -9.26 -17.55
N THR A 92 -15.63 -9.68 -16.57
CA THR A 92 -15.97 -9.62 -15.16
C THR A 92 -15.13 -8.54 -14.52
N GLU A 93 -15.77 -7.57 -13.91
CA GLU A 93 -15.11 -6.42 -13.28
C GLU A 93 -15.77 -6.07 -11.94
N VAL A 94 -15.07 -5.39 -11.07
CA VAL A 94 -15.60 -4.85 -9.82
C VAL A 94 -15.97 -3.39 -10.04
N VAL A 95 -17.25 -3.07 -9.86
CA VAL A 95 -17.72 -1.68 -9.83
C VAL A 95 -17.51 -1.15 -8.43
N ALA A 96 -16.62 -0.17 -8.28
CA ALA A 96 -16.31 0.45 -7.02
C ALA A 96 -17.44 1.40 -6.60
N ASP A 97 -18.00 1.17 -5.43
CA ASP A 97 -18.98 2.06 -4.78
C ASP A 97 -18.26 3.04 -3.84
N ASN A 98 -17.13 2.61 -3.24
CA ASN A 98 -16.28 3.42 -2.35
C ASN A 98 -14.80 3.05 -2.51
N VAL A 99 -13.91 4.04 -2.38
CA VAL A 99 -12.45 3.84 -2.39
C VAL A 99 -11.84 4.60 -1.22
N GLN A 100 -11.06 3.90 -0.41
CA GLN A 100 -10.29 4.46 0.69
C GLN A 100 -8.81 4.55 0.31
N PHE A 101 -8.22 5.72 0.51
CA PHE A 101 -6.79 5.94 0.31
C PHE A 101 -6.06 5.53 1.59
N LEU A 102 -5.23 4.50 1.51
CA LEU A 102 -4.56 3.88 2.67
C LEU A 102 -3.11 4.34 2.83
N GLU A 103 -2.60 5.17 1.93
CA GLU A 103 -1.29 5.79 2.06
C GLU A 103 -1.36 7.09 2.86
N PRO A 104 -0.41 7.33 3.79
CA PRO A 104 -0.30 8.62 4.47
C PRO A 104 0.04 9.73 3.46
N LYS A 105 -0.55 10.91 3.64
CA LYS A 105 -0.35 12.09 2.75
C LYS A 105 1.11 12.54 2.61
N ASN A 106 2.04 12.04 3.42
CA ASN A 106 3.44 12.45 3.48
C ASN A 106 4.44 11.44 2.87
N ALA A 107 3.99 10.45 2.09
CA ALA A 107 4.90 9.52 1.43
C ALA A 107 5.57 10.08 0.15
N ALA A 108 5.30 11.33 -0.23
CA ALA A 108 6.02 12.03 -1.28
C ALA A 108 7.28 12.69 -0.69
N HIS A 109 8.45 12.17 -1.10
CA HIS A 109 9.80 12.66 -0.77
C HIS A 109 10.29 12.40 0.67
N SER A 110 10.70 11.17 0.97
CA SER A 110 11.87 10.99 1.79
C SER A 110 13.11 11.32 0.93
N SER A 111 13.30 12.61 0.65
CA SER A 111 14.62 13.11 0.31
C SER A 111 15.51 12.80 1.51
N GLN A 112 16.59 12.08 1.24
CA GLN A 112 17.72 11.81 2.11
C GLN A 112 17.93 12.96 3.09
N PRO A 113 18.06 12.72 4.41
CA PRO A 113 18.48 13.77 5.31
C PRO A 113 19.89 14.18 4.92
N SER A 114 20.01 15.36 4.30
CA SER A 114 21.27 16.05 4.17
C SER A 114 21.77 16.32 5.58
N ASN A 115 22.84 15.64 5.93
CA ASN A 115 23.56 15.80 7.18
C ASN A 115 23.95 17.28 7.35
N PRO A 116 23.42 18.03 8.35
CA PRO A 116 23.73 19.44 8.52
C PRO A 116 25.02 19.69 9.31
N TYR A 117 25.87 18.68 9.44
CA TYR A 117 27.18 18.88 10.06
C TYR A 117 28.17 19.38 9.00
N PRO A 118 28.66 20.63 9.11
CA PRO A 118 29.80 21.09 8.32
C PRO A 118 31.01 20.22 8.69
N GLN A 119 31.60 19.58 7.68
CA GLN A 119 32.89 18.92 7.83
C GLN A 119 33.90 19.99 8.24
N ALA A 120 34.42 19.87 9.46
CA ALA A 120 35.58 20.62 9.88
C ALA A 120 36.78 20.22 8.99
N PRO A 121 37.66 21.17 8.59
CA PRO A 121 38.85 20.86 7.84
C PRO A 121 39.75 19.91 8.63
N ALA A 122 40.21 18.85 7.97
CA ALA A 122 41.16 17.91 8.56
C ALA A 122 42.49 18.61 8.86
N ASP A 123 42.85 18.70 10.14
CA ASP A 123 44.15 19.08 10.57
C ASP A 123 45.16 17.94 10.29
N PRO A 124 46.25 18.18 9.54
CA PRO A 124 47.18 17.10 9.19
C PRO A 124 48.17 16.72 10.32
N TYR A 125 48.07 17.27 11.51
CA TYR A 125 48.91 16.97 12.65
C TYR A 125 48.14 16.99 13.99
N GLY A 126 47.26 16.03 14.22
CA GLY A 126 46.59 15.84 15.50
C GLY A 126 46.82 14.43 16.03
N GLN A 127 47.62 14.29 17.09
CA GLN A 127 47.79 13.05 17.84
C GLN A 127 46.43 12.66 18.51
N PRO A 128 46.06 11.35 18.59
CA PRO A 128 44.84 10.95 19.28
C PRO A 128 45.01 11.09 20.78
N ALA A 129 44.16 11.94 21.39
CA ALA A 129 44.03 12.04 22.84
C ALA A 129 43.32 10.79 23.38
N PRO A 130 43.67 10.27 24.59
CA PRO A 130 43.06 9.11 25.17
C PRO A 130 41.60 9.43 25.58
N MET A 131 40.67 8.57 25.18
CA MET A 131 39.27 8.60 25.58
C MET A 131 39.17 8.41 27.11
N GLN A 132 38.74 9.45 27.80
CA GLN A 132 38.19 9.31 29.12
C GLN A 132 36.79 8.72 29.01
N SER A 133 36.59 7.60 29.65
CA SER A 133 35.29 6.93 29.83
C SER A 133 34.30 7.86 30.50
N ALA A 134 33.31 8.34 29.77
CA ALA A 134 32.12 8.98 30.35
C ALA A 134 31.32 7.92 31.14
N GLN A 135 31.16 8.13 32.41
CA GLN A 135 30.30 7.35 33.27
C GLN A 135 28.85 7.57 32.87
N ASP A 136 28.14 6.51 32.53
CA ASP A 136 26.70 6.49 32.33
C ASP A 136 25.99 6.80 33.67
N PRO A 137 25.17 7.86 33.77
CA PRO A 137 24.44 8.20 34.99
C PRO A 137 23.14 7.41 35.21
N PHE A 138 22.84 6.40 34.41
CA PHE A 138 21.64 5.56 34.55
C PHE A 138 22.00 4.08 34.66
N GLY A 139 22.78 3.73 35.71
CA GLY A 139 22.85 2.37 36.20
C GLY A 139 21.62 2.11 37.11
N ALA A 140 20.48 1.78 36.52
CA ALA A 140 19.38 1.19 37.26
C ALA A 140 19.45 -0.33 37.08
N ASP A 141 19.70 -1.03 38.17
CA ASP A 141 19.62 -2.48 38.32
C ASP A 141 18.23 -2.96 37.82
N PHE A 142 18.18 -3.56 36.64
CA PHE A 142 17.06 -4.40 36.26
C PHE A 142 17.37 -5.82 36.74
N ASP A 143 16.81 -6.17 37.89
CA ASP A 143 16.79 -7.52 38.43
C ASP A 143 15.94 -8.42 37.51
N THR A 144 16.61 -9.33 36.79
CA THR A 144 16.01 -10.27 35.80
C THR A 144 15.49 -11.54 36.49
N SER A 145 14.78 -11.43 37.62
CA SER A 145 14.25 -12.58 38.34
C SER A 145 12.73 -12.75 38.36
N ASP A 146 11.98 -11.98 37.54
CA ASP A 146 10.55 -12.23 37.34
C ASP A 146 10.29 -12.88 35.96
N THR A 147 10.59 -14.16 35.85
CA THR A 147 10.00 -15.03 34.84
C THR A 147 8.55 -15.28 35.21
N LEU A 148 7.63 -14.60 34.48
CA LEU A 148 6.21 -14.91 34.53
C LEU A 148 5.99 -16.31 33.93
N ASP A 149 5.81 -17.28 34.83
CA ASP A 149 5.39 -18.64 34.48
C ASP A 149 3.91 -18.59 34.07
N ILE A 150 3.64 -18.47 32.78
CA ILE A 150 2.29 -18.55 32.22
C ILE A 150 1.95 -20.02 32.12
N ALA A 151 1.25 -20.54 33.13
CA ALA A 151 0.66 -21.86 33.07
C ALA A 151 -0.27 -21.97 31.86
N SER A 152 -0.07 -23.02 31.06
CA SER A 152 -0.73 -23.29 29.78
C SER A 152 -2.24 -23.62 29.88
N ASP A 153 -2.86 -23.35 31.02
CA ASP A 153 -4.26 -23.72 31.32
C ASP A 153 -5.26 -22.55 31.26
N ASP A 154 -4.80 -21.33 30.93
CA ASP A 154 -5.65 -20.14 30.87
C ASP A 154 -6.01 -19.68 29.45
N LEU A 155 -5.99 -20.58 28.46
CA LEU A 155 -6.49 -20.27 27.10
C LEU A 155 -7.93 -20.73 26.96
N PRO A 156 -8.92 -19.82 26.80
CA PRO A 156 -10.30 -20.18 26.58
C PRO A 156 -10.53 -20.55 25.10
N PHE A 157 -10.55 -21.84 24.79
CA PHE A 157 -11.30 -22.42 23.66
C PHE A 157 -11.90 -23.72 24.08
#